data_8abe12cc5926b7b52d4cbb1fa17a83ae
#
_entry.id   8abe12cc5926b7b52d4cbb1fa17a83ae
#
_cell.length_a   1.000
_cell.length_b   1.000
_cell.length_c   1.000
_cell.angle_alpha   90.00
_cell.angle_beta   90.00
_cell.angle_gamma   90.00
#
_symmetry.space_group_name_H-M   'P 1'
#
loop_
_entity.id
_entity.type
_entity.pdbx_description
1 polymer ?
#
loop_
_entity_poly.entity_id
_entity_poly.type
_entity_poly.pdbx_seq_one_letter_code
_entity_poly.pdbx_strand_id
1 'polypeptide(L)'
;AAFRNDLMVRGGGPSENRFFLDGVEIPNINHFSTQGASGGPVGIINPDFIREVDFYSAAYPAARGNALSSVLDFKLQDGNKEKFSLRGVIGASDIGFSANGPAGKKTTYQVSIRRSYLQFLFDMIGLPFLPTFTDAQFKVKHTFDRKNELAILGLGAIDDMKLNTGMEDMSEKNQYILAYLPVVKQKTYTLGAVYKHYSGKNIYSLIVSRSQLNNKNIKYRDN
;
A
#
# COMPACT_ATOMS: atom_id res chain seq x y z
N ALA A 1 18.21 -9.15 9.32
CA ALA A 1 16.91 -8.86 8.68
C ALA A 1 16.84 -7.39 8.21
N ALA A 2 17.81 -6.95 7.38
CA ALA A 2 17.90 -5.57 6.90
C ALA A 2 16.77 -5.17 5.90
N PHE A 3 15.90 -6.11 5.52
CA PHE A 3 14.85 -5.90 4.53
C PHE A 3 13.42 -5.81 5.13
N ARG A 4 13.31 -5.78 6.44
CA ARG A 4 12.02 -5.74 7.13
C ARG A 4 11.93 -4.44 7.95
N ASN A 5 11.05 -3.55 7.55
CA ASN A 5 10.65 -2.36 8.31
C ASN A 5 9.41 -2.68 9.14
N ASP A 6 9.47 -3.74 9.94
CA ASP A 6 8.35 -4.11 10.79
C ASP A 6 8.09 -3.02 11.84
N LEU A 7 6.86 -2.57 11.93
CA LEU A 7 6.45 -1.60 12.94
C LEU A 7 6.18 -2.34 14.26
N MET A 8 7.02 -2.10 15.24
CA MET A 8 6.87 -2.60 16.60
C MET A 8 6.67 -1.43 17.54
N VAL A 9 5.54 -1.38 18.22
CA VAL A 9 5.15 -0.26 19.08
C VAL A 9 4.88 -0.80 20.47
N ARG A 10 5.57 -0.22 21.48
CA ARG A 10 5.41 -0.56 22.91
C ARG A 10 5.52 -2.06 23.21
N GLY A 11 6.42 -2.76 22.54
CA GLY A 11 6.65 -4.19 22.73
C GLY A 11 5.62 -5.09 22.03
N GLY A 12 4.63 -4.53 21.34
CA GLY A 12 3.70 -5.30 20.53
C GLY A 12 4.29 -5.74 19.19
N GLY A 13 3.79 -6.86 18.67
CA GLY A 13 4.23 -7.45 17.41
C GLY A 13 3.70 -6.71 16.17
N PRO A 14 4.31 -6.96 15.00
CA PRO A 14 3.90 -6.29 13.75
C PRO A 14 2.44 -6.53 13.35
N SER A 15 1.87 -7.69 13.68
CA SER A 15 0.48 -8.04 13.40
C SER A 15 -0.55 -7.34 14.28
N GLU A 16 -0.11 -6.68 15.36
CA GLU A 16 -0.95 -5.98 16.30
C GLU A 16 -1.26 -4.53 15.90
N ASN A 17 -0.63 -4.07 14.84
CA ASN A 17 -0.87 -2.74 14.28
C ASN A 17 -2.05 -2.77 13.28
N ARG A 18 -2.78 -1.67 13.19
CA ARG A 18 -3.84 -1.49 12.19
C ARG A 18 -3.58 -0.24 11.35
N PHE A 19 -3.92 -0.37 10.08
CA PHE A 19 -3.69 0.67 9.09
C PHE A 19 -5.01 1.09 8.46
N PHE A 20 -5.23 2.39 8.37
CA PHE A 20 -6.43 2.96 7.77
C PHE A 20 -6.05 3.97 6.69
N LEU A 21 -6.87 4.06 5.67
CA LEU A 21 -6.76 5.02 4.57
C LEU A 21 -8.09 5.75 4.45
N ASP A 22 -8.15 7.04 4.85
CA ASP A 22 -9.40 7.81 4.98
C ASP A 22 -10.49 7.08 5.80
N GLY A 23 -10.07 6.30 6.82
CA GLY A 23 -10.96 5.53 7.67
C GLY A 23 -11.30 4.13 7.17
N VAL A 24 -10.89 3.75 5.97
CA VAL A 24 -11.00 2.39 5.43
C VAL A 24 -9.82 1.56 5.90
N GLU A 25 -10.06 0.43 6.57
CA GLU A 25 -8.99 -0.47 7.01
C GLU A 25 -8.32 -1.15 5.81
N ILE A 26 -6.97 -1.12 5.77
CA ILE A 26 -6.14 -1.76 4.76
C ILE A 26 -5.28 -2.85 5.41
N PRO A 27 -5.04 -3.98 4.72
CA PRO A 27 -4.39 -5.14 5.34
C PRO A 27 -2.90 -4.92 5.60
N ASN A 28 -2.23 -4.14 4.77
CA ASN A 28 -0.81 -3.83 4.87
C ASN A 28 -0.49 -2.50 4.16
N ILE A 29 0.69 -1.97 4.44
CA ILE A 29 1.18 -0.70 3.87
C ILE A 29 2.43 -0.86 3.01
N ASN A 30 2.97 -2.08 2.92
CA ASN A 30 4.22 -2.35 2.21
C ASN A 30 4.09 -3.50 1.21
N HIS A 31 4.85 -3.42 0.12
CA HIS A 31 5.09 -4.51 -0.80
C HIS A 31 5.90 -5.64 -0.14
N PHE A 32 5.72 -6.87 -0.62
CA PHE A 32 6.41 -8.08 -0.13
C PHE A 32 6.27 -8.32 1.37
N SER A 33 5.20 -7.83 1.98
CA SER A 33 4.96 -8.08 3.41
C SER A 33 4.67 -9.55 3.63
N THR A 34 5.32 -10.14 4.63
CA THR A 34 5.04 -11.53 5.03
C THR A 34 3.77 -11.59 5.88
N GLN A 35 3.12 -12.76 5.91
CA GLN A 35 1.94 -12.95 6.75
C GLN A 35 2.25 -12.64 8.22
N GLY A 36 1.40 -11.84 8.85
CA GLY A 36 1.59 -11.40 10.24
C GLY A 36 2.67 -10.35 10.45
N ALA A 37 3.24 -9.78 9.37
CA ALA A 37 4.18 -8.68 9.41
C ALA A 37 3.58 -7.41 8.85
N SER A 38 4.08 -6.26 9.28
CA SER A 38 3.71 -4.95 8.73
C SER A 38 4.78 -4.37 7.81
N GLY A 39 5.99 -4.91 7.88
CA GLY A 39 7.16 -4.42 7.17
C GLY A 39 7.32 -4.97 5.77
N GLY A 40 8.03 -4.21 4.94
CA GLY A 40 8.42 -4.54 3.59
C GLY A 40 9.38 -3.47 3.06
N PRO A 41 10.08 -3.74 1.94
CA PRO A 41 11.12 -2.84 1.44
C PRO A 41 10.57 -1.53 0.86
N VAL A 42 9.34 -1.52 0.37
CA VAL A 42 8.73 -0.38 -0.33
C VAL A 42 7.28 -0.22 0.11
N GLY A 43 6.87 1.01 0.39
CA GLY A 43 5.48 1.34 0.73
C GLY A 43 4.54 1.25 -0.47
N ILE A 44 3.32 0.76 -0.26
CA ILE A 44 2.27 0.70 -1.29
C ILE A 44 1.59 2.06 -1.45
N ILE A 45 1.39 2.79 -0.35
CA ILE A 45 0.68 4.08 -0.38
C ILE A 45 1.57 5.11 -1.08
N ASN A 46 1.00 5.84 -2.04
CA ASN A 46 1.70 6.95 -2.67
C ASN A 46 1.83 8.13 -1.68
N PRO A 47 3.05 8.51 -1.27
CA PRO A 47 3.26 9.57 -0.29
C PRO A 47 2.76 10.94 -0.76
N ASP A 48 2.76 11.20 -2.08
CA ASP A 48 2.26 12.46 -2.65
C ASP A 48 0.76 12.68 -2.43
N PHE A 49 0.02 11.62 -2.12
CA PHE A 49 -1.41 11.69 -1.85
C PHE A 49 -1.75 11.82 -0.37
N ILE A 50 -0.76 11.68 0.51
CA ILE A 50 -0.96 11.79 1.95
C ILE A 50 -0.97 13.27 2.34
N ARG A 51 -2.02 13.68 3.04
CA ARG A 51 -2.12 14.99 3.68
C ARG A 51 -1.60 14.95 5.12
N GLU A 52 -1.92 13.88 5.85
CA GLU A 52 -1.71 13.76 7.28
C GLU A 52 -1.68 12.28 7.66
N VAL A 53 -0.95 11.94 8.70
CA VAL A 53 -0.96 10.61 9.30
C VAL A 53 -1.20 10.76 10.80
N ASP A 54 -2.31 10.23 11.28
CA ASP A 54 -2.58 10.12 12.71
C ASP A 54 -1.95 8.82 13.22
N PHE A 55 -1.08 8.94 14.18
CA PHE A 55 -0.44 7.81 14.85
C PHE A 55 -0.90 7.68 16.30
N TYR A 56 -1.56 6.58 16.60
CA TYR A 56 -2.03 6.25 17.94
C TYR A 56 -1.24 5.07 18.49
N SER A 57 -0.51 5.27 19.59
CA SER A 57 0.38 4.27 20.19
C SER A 57 -0.13 3.66 21.49
N ALA A 58 -1.26 4.11 22.02
CA ALA A 58 -1.80 3.64 23.30
C ALA A 58 -3.30 3.76 23.43
N ALA A 59 -3.87 4.94 23.18
CA ALA A 59 -5.29 5.18 23.24
C ALA A 59 -5.81 5.38 21.81
N TYR A 60 -6.79 4.59 21.42
CA TYR A 60 -7.40 4.65 20.10
C TYR A 60 -8.79 5.29 20.19
N PRO A 61 -9.22 6.05 19.16
CA PRO A 61 -10.61 6.44 19.04
C PRO A 61 -11.52 5.19 18.99
N ALA A 62 -12.72 5.27 19.57
CA ALA A 62 -13.68 4.15 19.55
C ALA A 62 -13.98 3.60 18.15
N ALA A 63 -13.82 4.44 17.11
CA ALA A 63 -13.99 4.05 15.71
C ALA A 63 -12.79 3.25 15.13
N ARG A 64 -11.72 3.03 15.89
CA ARG A 64 -10.49 2.32 15.47
C ARG A 64 -10.26 1.12 16.38
N GLY A 65 -11.21 0.20 16.37
CA GLY A 65 -11.11 -1.03 17.16
C GLY A 65 -10.14 -2.05 16.57
N ASN A 66 -10.01 -3.19 17.27
CA ASN A 66 -9.25 -4.37 16.84
C ASN A 66 -7.73 -4.15 16.66
N ALA A 67 -7.17 -3.12 17.29
CA ALA A 67 -5.73 -2.87 17.40
C ALA A 67 -5.25 -3.21 18.80
N LEU A 68 -4.08 -3.82 18.92
CA LEU A 68 -3.45 -4.13 20.22
C LEU A 68 -2.25 -3.25 20.52
N SER A 69 -1.51 -2.86 19.47
CA SER A 69 -0.25 -2.11 19.61
C SER A 69 -0.37 -0.68 19.11
N SER A 70 -0.69 -0.48 17.84
CA SER A 70 -0.85 0.86 17.28
C SER A 70 -1.89 0.94 16.16
N VAL A 71 -2.32 2.17 15.89
CA VAL A 71 -3.14 2.53 14.73
C VAL A 71 -2.45 3.65 13.96
N LEU A 72 -2.30 3.46 12.64
CA LEU A 72 -1.92 4.50 11.70
C LEU A 72 -3.10 4.79 10.78
N ASP A 73 -3.57 6.03 10.80
CA ASP A 73 -4.67 6.49 9.97
C ASP A 73 -4.17 7.54 8.98
N PHE A 74 -3.99 7.11 7.72
CA PHE A 74 -3.53 7.95 6.62
C PHE A 74 -4.70 8.74 6.05
N LYS A 75 -4.62 10.06 6.11
CA LYS A 75 -5.60 10.96 5.49
C LYS A 75 -5.09 11.36 4.11
N LEU A 76 -5.82 11.01 3.10
CA LEU A 76 -5.51 11.42 1.74
C LEU A 76 -5.93 12.85 1.46
N GLN A 77 -5.16 13.51 0.61
CA GLN A 77 -5.57 14.77 -0.01
C GLN A 77 -6.81 14.53 -0.89
N ASP A 78 -7.59 15.57 -1.11
CA ASP A 78 -8.58 15.57 -2.19
C ASP A 78 -7.89 16.00 -3.49
N GLY A 79 -8.39 15.56 -4.63
CA GLY A 79 -7.91 16.02 -5.92
C GLY A 79 -8.08 17.54 -6.07
N ASN A 80 -7.23 18.16 -6.88
CA ASN A 80 -7.29 19.59 -7.13
C ASN A 80 -8.65 19.98 -7.75
N LYS A 81 -9.25 21.05 -7.26
CA LYS A 81 -10.57 21.52 -7.73
C LYS A 81 -10.48 22.43 -8.97
N GLU A 82 -9.30 22.98 -9.22
CA GLU A 82 -9.13 24.05 -10.22
C GLU A 82 -8.33 23.58 -11.44
N LYS A 83 -7.30 22.76 -11.21
CA LYS A 83 -6.31 22.40 -12.23
C LYS A 83 -6.09 20.91 -12.33
N PHE A 84 -6.00 20.43 -13.55
CA PHE A 84 -5.43 19.12 -13.84
C PHE A 84 -3.91 19.16 -13.62
N SER A 85 -3.38 18.15 -12.98
CA SER A 85 -1.95 17.94 -12.77
C SER A 85 -1.58 16.52 -13.12
N LEU A 86 -0.50 16.38 -13.89
CA LEU A 86 0.13 15.09 -14.21
C LEU A 86 1.57 15.14 -13.72
N ARG A 87 2.00 14.09 -13.02
CA ARG A 87 3.36 13.94 -12.50
C ARG A 87 3.92 12.58 -12.89
N GLY A 88 5.10 12.58 -13.50
CA GLY A 88 5.93 11.38 -13.68
C GLY A 88 7.08 11.40 -12.68
N VAL A 89 7.42 10.25 -12.13
CA VAL A 89 8.53 10.07 -11.19
C VAL A 89 9.35 8.87 -11.63
N ILE A 90 10.66 9.05 -11.68
CA ILE A 90 11.61 7.95 -11.80
C ILE A 90 12.37 7.91 -10.48
N GLY A 91 12.07 6.90 -9.67
CA GLY A 91 12.70 6.66 -8.37
C GLY A 91 13.93 5.75 -8.49
N ALA A 92 14.52 5.38 -7.36
CA ALA A 92 15.62 4.42 -7.33
C ALA A 92 15.18 2.97 -7.60
N SER A 93 13.91 2.67 -7.43
CA SER A 93 13.35 1.31 -7.52
C SER A 93 12.20 1.16 -8.51
N ASP A 94 11.57 2.27 -8.91
CA ASP A 94 10.32 2.25 -9.67
C ASP A 94 10.14 3.49 -10.56
N ILE A 95 9.22 3.34 -11.50
CA ILE A 95 8.68 4.43 -12.30
C ILE A 95 7.22 4.59 -11.92
N GLY A 96 6.80 5.82 -11.67
CA GLY A 96 5.45 6.16 -11.28
C GLY A 96 4.84 7.28 -12.11
N PHE A 97 3.52 7.20 -12.26
CA PHE A 97 2.71 8.28 -12.83
C PHE A 97 1.55 8.56 -11.90
N SER A 98 1.27 9.82 -11.68
CA SER A 98 0.11 10.26 -10.93
C SER A 98 -0.58 11.42 -11.61
N ALA A 99 -1.91 11.42 -11.52
CA ALA A 99 -2.74 12.49 -12.03
C ALA A 99 -3.76 12.90 -10.99
N ASN A 100 -4.04 14.17 -10.89
CA ASN A 100 -5.11 14.68 -10.06
C ASN A 100 -5.77 15.90 -10.71
N GLY A 101 -7.03 16.14 -10.38
CA GLY A 101 -7.76 17.27 -10.94
C GLY A 101 -9.26 17.22 -10.73
N PRO A 102 -9.97 18.19 -11.32
CA PRO A 102 -11.42 18.21 -11.30
C PRO A 102 -12.03 17.28 -12.37
N ALA A 103 -13.11 16.61 -12.01
CA ALA A 103 -14.00 15.88 -12.92
C ALA A 103 -15.38 16.59 -12.92
N GLY A 104 -15.40 17.85 -13.35
CA GLY A 104 -16.54 18.75 -13.26
C GLY A 104 -16.55 19.61 -11.98
N LYS A 105 -17.67 20.32 -11.72
CA LYS A 105 -17.72 21.34 -10.67
C LYS A 105 -17.77 20.78 -9.23
N LYS A 106 -18.17 19.52 -9.07
CA LYS A 106 -18.43 18.91 -7.76
C LYS A 106 -17.61 17.67 -7.47
N THR A 107 -16.81 17.24 -8.43
CA THR A 107 -16.02 15.99 -8.33
C THR A 107 -14.55 16.29 -8.51
N THR A 108 -13.74 15.69 -7.67
CA THR A 108 -12.28 15.68 -7.84
C THR A 108 -11.78 14.25 -7.85
N TYR A 109 -10.65 14.04 -8.49
CA TYR A 109 -10.00 12.74 -8.50
C TYR A 109 -8.50 12.86 -8.32
N GLN A 110 -7.92 11.79 -7.85
CA GLN A 110 -6.50 11.51 -7.90
C GLN A 110 -6.28 10.03 -8.18
N VAL A 111 -5.28 9.75 -8.99
CA VAL A 111 -4.92 8.39 -9.39
C VAL A 111 -3.41 8.29 -9.52
N SER A 112 -2.84 7.17 -9.10
CA SER A 112 -1.44 6.84 -9.33
C SER A 112 -1.29 5.39 -9.72
N ILE A 113 -0.24 5.12 -10.50
CA ILE A 113 0.23 3.78 -10.83
C ILE A 113 1.76 3.79 -10.75
N ARG A 114 2.34 2.73 -10.15
CA ARG A 114 3.79 2.54 -10.10
C ARG A 114 4.16 1.14 -10.54
N ARG A 115 5.33 1.03 -11.16
CA ARG A 115 5.93 -0.24 -11.56
C ARG A 115 7.40 -0.25 -11.19
N SER A 116 7.84 -1.29 -10.49
CA SER A 116 9.24 -1.45 -10.16
C SER A 116 10.05 -1.94 -11.36
N TYR A 117 11.32 -1.56 -11.36
CA TYR A 117 12.36 -2.13 -12.23
C TYR A 117 13.48 -2.81 -11.42
N LEU A 118 13.19 -3.14 -10.16
CA LEU A 118 14.13 -3.83 -9.26
C LEU A 118 14.65 -5.14 -9.83
N GLN A 119 13.80 -5.85 -10.57
CA GLN A 119 14.21 -7.09 -11.25
C GLN A 119 15.45 -6.88 -12.14
N PHE A 120 15.43 -5.82 -12.96
CA PHE A 120 16.55 -5.48 -13.84
C PHE A 120 17.80 -5.10 -13.04
N LEU A 121 17.66 -4.29 -12.01
CA LEU A 121 18.78 -3.89 -11.16
C LEU A 121 19.39 -5.07 -10.42
N PHE A 122 18.55 -5.97 -9.89
CA PHE A 122 19.00 -7.13 -9.13
C PHE A 122 19.67 -8.18 -10.02
N ASP A 123 19.18 -8.34 -11.24
CA ASP A 123 19.84 -9.19 -12.25
C ASP A 123 21.22 -8.66 -12.62
N MET A 124 21.33 -7.34 -12.88
CA MET A 124 22.59 -6.69 -13.25
C MET A 124 23.67 -6.84 -12.17
N ILE A 125 23.31 -6.81 -10.88
CA ILE A 125 24.23 -6.98 -9.76
C ILE A 125 24.37 -8.44 -9.28
N GLY A 126 23.80 -9.40 -10.02
CA GLY A 126 23.94 -10.83 -9.76
C GLY A 126 23.27 -11.31 -8.48
N LEU A 127 22.11 -10.74 -8.11
CA LEU A 127 21.37 -11.23 -6.94
C LEU A 127 20.54 -12.47 -7.28
N PRO A 128 20.40 -13.42 -6.32
CA PRO A 128 19.70 -14.69 -6.55
C PRO A 128 18.17 -14.57 -6.59
N PHE A 129 17.62 -13.39 -6.47
CA PHE A 129 16.17 -13.14 -6.50
C PHE A 129 15.82 -11.86 -7.24
N LEU A 130 14.69 -11.87 -7.93
CA LEU A 130 14.24 -10.84 -8.86
C LEU A 130 12.86 -10.32 -8.45
N PRO A 131 12.78 -9.31 -7.56
CA PRO A 131 11.51 -8.75 -7.11
C PRO A 131 10.91 -7.80 -8.15
N THR A 132 9.61 -7.87 -8.34
CA THR A 132 8.83 -6.89 -9.10
C THR A 132 7.57 -6.54 -8.35
N PHE A 133 7.16 -5.29 -8.41
CA PHE A 133 5.85 -4.88 -7.94
C PHE A 133 5.15 -3.94 -8.93
N THR A 134 3.85 -3.94 -8.86
CA THR A 134 2.99 -2.94 -9.51
C THR A 134 1.92 -2.57 -8.52
N ASP A 135 1.71 -1.30 -8.32
CA ASP A 135 0.61 -0.80 -7.51
C ASP A 135 -0.19 0.29 -8.21
N ALA A 136 -1.41 0.43 -7.76
CA ALA A 136 -2.29 1.50 -8.18
C ALA A 136 -3.11 1.99 -6.99
N GLN A 137 -3.31 3.30 -6.93
CA GLN A 137 -4.11 3.97 -5.92
C GLN A 137 -5.00 5.02 -6.58
N PHE A 138 -6.23 5.15 -6.12
CA PHE A 138 -7.10 6.22 -6.55
C PHE A 138 -8.00 6.71 -5.41
N LYS A 139 -8.46 7.94 -5.54
CA LYS A 139 -9.54 8.52 -4.76
C LYS A 139 -10.38 9.42 -5.65
N VAL A 140 -11.68 9.22 -5.64
CA VAL A 140 -12.65 10.09 -6.30
C VAL A 140 -13.57 10.63 -5.22
N LYS A 141 -13.67 11.95 -5.12
CA LYS A 141 -14.55 12.63 -4.16
C LYS A 141 -15.61 13.42 -4.89
N HIS A 142 -16.87 13.17 -4.56
CA HIS A 142 -18.03 13.91 -5.05
C HIS A 142 -18.72 14.65 -3.92
N THR A 143 -18.94 15.93 -4.09
CA THR A 143 -19.69 16.79 -3.15
C THR A 143 -21.07 17.05 -3.74
N PHE A 144 -22.10 16.38 -3.22
CA PHE A 144 -23.49 16.56 -3.68
C PHE A 144 -23.99 17.97 -3.38
N ASP A 145 -23.79 18.39 -2.12
CA ASP A 145 -24.16 19.70 -1.60
C ASP A 145 -23.28 20.07 -0.38
N ARG A 146 -23.63 21.13 0.35
CA ARG A 146 -22.87 21.60 1.53
C ARG A 146 -22.88 20.62 2.71
N LYS A 147 -23.79 19.66 2.72
CA LYS A 147 -23.97 18.70 3.81
C LYS A 147 -23.57 17.28 3.47
N ASN A 148 -23.43 16.97 2.19
CA ASN A 148 -23.28 15.58 1.73
C ASN A 148 -22.09 15.42 0.81
N GLU A 149 -21.19 14.50 1.13
CA GLU A 149 -20.06 14.12 0.31
C GLU A 149 -19.85 12.60 0.29
N LEU A 150 -19.36 12.10 -0.81
CA LEU A 150 -18.98 10.71 -1.01
C LEU A 150 -17.56 10.66 -1.55
N ALA A 151 -16.71 9.88 -0.90
CA ALA A 151 -15.40 9.52 -1.42
C ALA A 151 -15.37 8.02 -1.73
N ILE A 152 -14.89 7.68 -2.91
CA ILE A 152 -14.57 6.29 -3.29
C ILE A 152 -13.07 6.22 -3.44
N LEU A 153 -12.46 5.24 -2.80
CA LEU A 153 -11.01 5.06 -2.82
C LEU A 153 -10.65 3.60 -3.09
N GLY A 154 -9.51 3.41 -3.70
CA GLY A 154 -8.94 2.10 -3.95
C GLY A 154 -7.43 2.11 -3.85
N LEU A 155 -6.90 1.01 -3.34
CA LEU A 155 -5.48 0.71 -3.24
C LEU A 155 -5.30 -0.75 -3.67
N GLY A 156 -4.38 -1.02 -4.59
CA GLY A 156 -4.08 -2.38 -5.03
C GLY A 156 -2.62 -2.56 -5.35
N ALA A 157 -2.10 -3.75 -5.09
CA ALA A 157 -0.72 -4.12 -5.38
C ALA A 157 -0.60 -5.57 -5.84
N ILE A 158 0.35 -5.80 -6.74
CA ILE A 158 0.77 -7.12 -7.22
C ILE A 158 2.27 -7.20 -7.05
N ASP A 159 2.70 -8.17 -6.25
CA ASP A 159 4.10 -8.45 -5.97
C ASP A 159 4.48 -9.82 -6.51
N ASP A 160 5.61 -9.91 -7.19
CA ASP A 160 6.15 -11.16 -7.73
C ASP A 160 7.66 -11.18 -7.45
N MET A 161 8.11 -12.18 -6.73
CA MET A 161 9.54 -12.41 -6.49
C MET A 161 9.92 -13.77 -7.09
N LYS A 162 10.72 -13.74 -8.14
CA LYS A 162 11.25 -14.91 -8.82
C LYS A 162 12.66 -15.21 -8.36
N LEU A 163 13.10 -16.45 -8.53
CA LEU A 163 14.49 -16.85 -8.37
C LEU A 163 15.27 -16.52 -9.64
N ASN A 164 16.51 -16.06 -9.49
CA ASN A 164 17.43 -15.82 -10.59
C ASN A 164 18.26 -17.08 -10.85
N THR A 165 17.68 -18.05 -11.56
CA THR A 165 18.33 -19.31 -11.87
C THR A 165 19.35 -19.22 -13.03
N GLY A 166 19.38 -18.09 -13.74
CA GLY A 166 20.28 -17.83 -14.86
C GLY A 166 21.51 -17.00 -14.52
N MET A 167 21.77 -16.75 -13.24
CA MET A 167 22.93 -15.96 -12.81
C MET A 167 24.25 -16.67 -13.11
N GLU A 168 25.27 -15.90 -13.46
CA GLU A 168 26.61 -16.45 -13.77
C GLU A 168 27.39 -16.92 -12.51
N ASP A 169 27.20 -16.19 -11.39
CA ASP A 169 27.84 -16.52 -10.11
C ASP A 169 27.04 -17.57 -9.33
N MET A 170 27.42 -18.84 -9.50
CA MET A 170 26.88 -20.00 -8.78
C MET A 170 27.71 -20.35 -7.53
N SER A 171 28.17 -19.34 -6.78
CA SER A 171 28.83 -19.57 -5.49
C SER A 171 27.94 -20.40 -4.53
N GLU A 172 28.60 -21.13 -3.59
CA GLU A 172 27.88 -21.94 -2.59
C GLU A 172 26.81 -21.14 -1.84
N LYS A 173 27.09 -19.86 -1.55
CA LYS A 173 26.13 -18.93 -0.92
C LYS A 173 24.90 -18.72 -1.79
N ASN A 174 25.08 -18.48 -3.09
CA ASN A 174 23.98 -18.23 -4.02
C ASN A 174 23.17 -19.50 -4.25
N GLN A 175 23.83 -20.66 -4.39
CA GLN A 175 23.15 -21.96 -4.46
C GLN A 175 22.31 -22.22 -3.21
N TYR A 176 22.85 -21.95 -2.02
CA TYR A 176 22.10 -22.07 -0.77
C TYR A 176 20.87 -21.16 -0.75
N ILE A 177 21.01 -19.89 -1.15
CA ILE A 177 19.88 -18.95 -1.20
C ILE A 177 18.82 -19.44 -2.19
N LEU A 178 19.20 -19.86 -3.39
CA LEU A 178 18.27 -20.40 -4.40
C LEU A 178 17.52 -21.64 -3.91
N ALA A 179 18.20 -22.53 -3.18
CA ALA A 179 17.59 -23.73 -2.64
C ALA A 179 16.56 -23.46 -1.52
N TYR A 180 16.72 -22.38 -0.76
CA TYR A 180 15.89 -22.10 0.41
C TYR A 180 14.90 -20.96 0.26
N LEU A 181 15.11 -20.07 -0.71
CA LEU A 181 14.22 -18.92 -0.92
C LEU A 181 12.94 -19.35 -1.66
N PRO A 182 11.75 -19.03 -1.13
CA PRO A 182 10.53 -19.31 -1.86
C PRO A 182 10.28 -18.30 -2.97
N VAL A 183 9.60 -18.72 -4.04
CA VAL A 183 8.95 -17.81 -4.98
C VAL A 183 7.74 -17.21 -4.28
N VAL A 184 7.67 -15.87 -4.24
CA VAL A 184 6.58 -15.14 -3.58
C VAL A 184 5.69 -14.50 -4.62
N LYS A 185 4.39 -14.74 -4.53
CA LYS A 185 3.36 -14.05 -5.30
C LYS A 185 2.33 -13.49 -4.36
N GLN A 186 2.18 -12.18 -4.34
CA GLN A 186 1.23 -11.49 -3.49
C GLN A 186 0.32 -10.61 -4.31
N LYS A 187 -0.95 -10.64 -4.00
CA LYS A 187 -1.96 -9.73 -4.55
C LYS A 187 -2.77 -9.18 -3.40
N THR A 188 -2.83 -7.87 -3.32
CA THR A 188 -3.67 -7.17 -2.33
C THR A 188 -4.52 -6.13 -3.02
N TYR A 189 -5.74 -5.95 -2.56
CA TYR A 189 -6.54 -4.79 -2.90
C TYR A 189 -7.47 -4.41 -1.77
N THR A 190 -7.76 -3.14 -1.70
CA THR A 190 -8.81 -2.55 -0.86
C THR A 190 -9.61 -1.58 -1.69
N LEU A 191 -10.92 -1.72 -1.65
CA LEU A 191 -11.88 -0.76 -2.20
C LEU A 191 -12.75 -0.26 -1.06
N GLY A 192 -12.97 1.04 -0.98
CA GLY A 192 -13.77 1.67 0.06
C GLY A 192 -14.63 2.80 -0.47
N ALA A 193 -15.79 2.96 0.16
CA ALA A 193 -16.68 4.09 -0.02
C ALA A 193 -16.93 4.75 1.34
N VAL A 194 -16.74 6.05 1.42
CA VAL A 194 -16.89 6.86 2.62
C VAL A 194 -17.89 7.96 2.33
N TYR A 195 -19.09 7.83 2.87
CA TYR A 195 -20.11 8.86 2.81
C TYR A 195 -20.13 9.66 4.10
N LYS A 196 -20.18 10.99 3.99
CA LYS A 196 -20.29 11.89 5.14
C LYS A 196 -21.50 12.81 5.01
N HIS A 197 -22.23 12.90 6.10
CA HIS A 197 -23.34 13.84 6.26
C HIS A 197 -23.06 14.80 7.41
N TYR A 198 -23.10 16.09 7.11
CA TYR A 198 -22.87 17.18 8.07
C TYR A 198 -24.22 17.78 8.53
N SER A 199 -24.52 17.69 9.83
CA SER A 199 -25.75 18.21 10.42
C SER A 199 -25.43 19.04 11.66
N GLY A 200 -25.48 20.36 11.52
CA GLY A 200 -25.08 21.29 12.58
C GLY A 200 -23.61 21.06 13.00
N LYS A 201 -23.40 20.64 14.25
CA LYS A 201 -22.08 20.32 14.81
C LYS A 201 -21.70 18.83 14.66
N ASN A 202 -22.61 18.01 14.14
CA ASN A 202 -22.42 16.56 14.04
C ASN A 202 -21.98 16.15 12.64
N ILE A 203 -21.12 15.14 12.58
CA ILE A 203 -20.68 14.48 11.35
C ILE A 203 -21.08 13.01 11.46
N TYR A 204 -21.91 12.55 10.53
CA TYR A 204 -22.28 11.15 10.39
C TYR A 204 -21.45 10.57 9.24
N SER A 205 -20.77 9.47 9.51
CA SER A 205 -19.94 8.80 8.51
C SER A 205 -20.40 7.35 8.33
N LEU A 206 -20.64 6.96 7.08
CA LEU A 206 -20.87 5.58 6.68
C LEU A 206 -19.68 5.14 5.85
N ILE A 207 -19.00 4.06 6.30
CA ILE A 207 -17.84 3.49 5.62
C ILE A 207 -18.18 2.05 5.24
N VAL A 208 -18.06 1.73 3.95
CA VAL A 208 -18.21 0.37 3.43
C VAL A 208 -16.93 0.04 2.67
N SER A 209 -16.34 -1.11 2.96
CA SER A 209 -15.11 -1.50 2.31
C SER A 209 -15.00 -3.01 2.11
N ARG A 210 -14.16 -3.38 1.15
CA ARG A 210 -13.73 -4.74 0.92
C ARG A 210 -12.23 -4.76 0.71
N SER A 211 -11.55 -5.58 1.52
CA SER A 211 -10.12 -5.83 1.38
C SER A 211 -9.87 -7.31 1.11
N GLN A 212 -8.87 -7.60 0.31
CA GLN A 212 -8.40 -8.95 0.07
C GLN A 212 -6.88 -8.97 -0.01
N LEU A 213 -6.28 -9.90 0.71
CA LEU A 213 -4.86 -10.22 0.63
C LEU A 213 -4.72 -11.69 0.24
N ASN A 214 -4.04 -11.95 -0.85
CA ASN A 214 -3.68 -13.30 -1.29
C ASN A 214 -2.15 -13.39 -1.33
N ASN A 215 -1.58 -14.22 -0.48
CA ASN A 215 -0.15 -14.44 -0.39
C ASN A 215 0.15 -15.91 -0.69
N LYS A 216 0.98 -16.14 -1.72
CA LYS A 216 1.37 -17.46 -2.18
C LYS A 216 2.89 -17.58 -2.15
N ASN A 217 3.38 -18.45 -1.27
CA ASN A 217 4.80 -18.80 -1.18
C ASN A 217 4.96 -20.22 -1.71
N ILE A 218 5.75 -20.36 -2.77
CA ILE A 218 5.99 -21.65 -3.43
C ILE A 218 7.46 -22.01 -3.19
N LYS A 219 7.67 -23.11 -2.51
CA LYS A 219 8.99 -23.68 -2.23
C LYS A 219 9.04 -25.10 -2.78
N TYR A 220 10.15 -25.47 -3.37
CA TYR A 220 10.37 -26.82 -3.94
C TYR A 220 9.34 -27.23 -5.00
N ARG A 221 9.11 -26.34 -5.96
CA ARG A 221 8.28 -26.65 -7.08
C ARG A 221 9.11 -27.40 -8.09
N ASP A 222 9.23 -28.52 -8.27
CA ASP A 222 10.04 -29.28 -9.25
C ASP A 222 11.42 -29.74 -8.71
N ASN A 223 11.38 -30.48 -7.61
CA ASN A 223 12.41 -31.49 -7.33
C ASN A 223 11.90 -32.85 -7.76
#